data_ebd176ca22224bec419bb9d5c237981d
#
_entry.id   ebd176ca22224bec419bb9d5c237981d
#
_cell.length_a   1.000
_cell.length_b   1.000
_cell.length_c   1.000
_cell.angle_alpha   90.00
_cell.angle_beta   90.00
_cell.angle_gamma   90.00
#
_symmetry.space_group_name_H-M   'P 1'
#
loop_
_entity.id
_entity.type
_entity.pdbx_description
1 polymer ?
#
loop_
_entity_poly.entity_id
_entity_poly.type
_entity_poly.pdbx_seq_one_letter_code
_entity_poly.pdbx_strand_id
1 'polypeptide(L)'
;REPRFFAWIAFHNGNYEIMKYNGKVVNTNNAKKAIVVKFRKNDANGWEDGQTGNYTGTGYLNKKFVHPAFQNGPVHYPYPVIRMAEMYLNLAEILIELDALENTTGRLEEAKGLIDKIRVRAGIPTIDEAWKKANHPEKANTAEGLREIVRRERQIEFYLENQRFWDLRRWKDAGILGEKVWGMNIEGDTDETFFVPTE
;
A
#
# COMPACT_ATOMS: atom_id res chain seq x y z
N ARG A 1 -0.17 4.83 10.76
CA ARG A 1 -0.03 4.18 9.44
C ARG A 1 1.43 3.78 9.24
N GLU A 2 1.69 2.74 8.46
CA GLU A 2 3.04 2.25 8.20
C GLU A 2 3.80 3.11 7.17
N PRO A 3 5.15 3.04 7.11
CA PRO A 3 5.96 3.86 6.21
C PRO A 3 5.62 3.71 4.72
N ARG A 4 5.24 2.51 4.25
CA ARG A 4 4.82 2.28 2.85
C ARG A 4 3.60 3.10 2.45
N PHE A 5 2.68 3.38 3.38
CA PHE A 5 1.56 4.29 3.12
C PHE A 5 2.06 5.67 2.69
N PHE A 6 2.98 6.25 3.46
CA PHE A 6 3.52 7.58 3.15
C PHE A 6 4.38 7.61 1.88
N ALA A 7 5.05 6.50 1.57
CA ALA A 7 5.87 6.37 0.37
C ALA A 7 5.03 6.17 -0.91
N TRP A 8 3.88 5.49 -0.83
CA TRP A 8 3.15 5.03 -2.01
C TRP A 8 1.80 5.70 -2.23
N ILE A 9 1.27 6.39 -1.24
CA ILE A 9 -0.05 7.01 -1.28
C ILE A 9 0.08 8.51 -1.06
N ALA A 10 -0.52 9.30 -1.96
CA ALA A 10 -0.78 10.71 -1.71
C ALA A 10 -2.11 10.85 -0.98
N PHE A 11 -2.13 11.65 0.07
CA PHE A 11 -3.29 11.89 0.93
C PHE A 11 -3.39 13.39 1.25
N HIS A 12 -4.57 13.83 1.64
CA HIS A 12 -4.81 15.25 1.95
C HIS A 12 -3.81 15.78 3.00
N ASN A 13 -3.20 16.93 2.73
CA ASN A 13 -2.10 17.53 3.49
C ASN A 13 -0.78 16.73 3.49
N GLY A 14 -0.67 15.65 2.69
CA GLY A 14 0.57 14.91 2.51
C GLY A 14 1.49 15.55 1.48
N ASN A 15 2.77 15.20 1.57
CA ASN A 15 3.78 15.63 0.60
C ASN A 15 3.75 14.74 -0.64
N TYR A 16 3.85 15.36 -1.80
CA TYR A 16 4.07 14.70 -3.09
C TYR A 16 5.40 15.17 -3.67
N GLU A 17 6.33 14.25 -3.83
CA GLU A 17 7.69 14.53 -4.29
C GLU A 17 7.69 14.75 -5.81
N ILE A 18 8.22 15.89 -6.25
CA ILE A 18 8.42 16.23 -7.66
C ILE A 18 9.78 16.89 -7.85
N MET A 19 10.42 16.67 -9.00
CA MET A 19 11.72 17.30 -9.29
C MET A 19 11.60 18.71 -9.84
N LYS A 20 10.50 19.04 -10.51
CA LYS A 20 10.24 20.38 -11.04
C LYS A 20 8.79 20.77 -10.78
N TYR A 21 8.59 22.04 -10.49
CA TYR A 21 7.27 22.64 -10.42
C TYR A 21 7.28 24.00 -11.13
N ASN A 22 6.33 24.22 -12.03
CA ASN A 22 6.26 25.44 -12.87
C ASN A 22 7.61 25.77 -13.55
N GLY A 23 8.27 24.76 -14.13
CA GLY A 23 9.54 24.88 -14.84
C GLY A 23 10.78 25.08 -13.93
N LYS A 24 10.61 25.21 -12.61
CA LYS A 24 11.72 25.34 -11.67
C LYS A 24 12.06 24.00 -11.03
N VAL A 25 13.36 23.72 -10.89
CA VAL A 25 13.84 22.52 -10.18
C VAL A 25 13.40 22.58 -8.73
N VAL A 26 12.66 21.57 -8.27
CA VAL A 26 12.34 21.36 -6.87
C VAL A 26 13.49 20.55 -6.28
N ASN A 27 14.24 21.14 -5.35
CA ASN A 27 15.34 20.43 -4.71
C ASN A 27 14.81 19.41 -3.72
N THR A 28 14.84 18.14 -4.12
CA THR A 28 14.32 16.99 -3.36
C THR A 28 15.08 16.72 -2.05
N ASN A 29 16.28 17.28 -1.88
CA ASN A 29 17.06 17.14 -0.65
C ASN A 29 16.51 17.98 0.51
N ASN A 30 15.46 18.74 0.28
CA ASN A 30 14.83 19.56 1.29
C ASN A 30 13.33 19.19 1.35
N ALA A 31 12.92 18.50 2.40
CA ALA A 31 11.54 18.10 2.66
C ALA A 31 10.51 19.26 2.58
N LYS A 32 10.97 20.49 2.55
CA LYS A 32 10.16 21.71 2.39
C LYS A 32 9.79 22.01 0.94
N LYS A 33 10.19 21.20 -0.05
CA LYS A 33 9.97 21.48 -1.48
C LYS A 33 9.11 20.44 -2.20
N ALA A 34 8.50 19.51 -1.47
CA ALA A 34 7.41 18.71 -2.00
C ALA A 34 6.15 19.58 -2.14
N ILE A 35 5.30 19.25 -3.12
CA ILE A 35 3.95 19.83 -3.18
C ILE A 35 3.16 19.22 -2.03
N VAL A 36 2.49 20.06 -1.25
CA VAL A 36 1.46 19.61 -0.32
C VAL A 36 0.17 19.42 -1.11
N VAL A 37 -0.29 18.20 -1.25
CA VAL A 37 -1.55 17.91 -1.96
C VAL A 37 -2.75 18.27 -1.12
N LYS A 38 -3.78 18.81 -1.78
CA LYS A 38 -5.02 19.29 -1.16
C LYS A 38 -6.19 18.69 -1.92
N PHE A 39 -7.04 17.91 -1.26
CA PHE A 39 -8.09 17.11 -1.90
C PHE A 39 -9.52 17.46 -1.48
N ARG A 40 -9.73 18.44 -0.61
CA ARG A 40 -11.08 18.91 -0.28
C ARG A 40 -11.72 19.56 -1.51
N LYS A 41 -13.03 19.67 -1.52
CA LYS A 41 -13.77 20.42 -2.54
C LYS A 41 -13.15 21.81 -2.73
N ASN A 42 -12.93 22.20 -3.98
CA ASN A 42 -12.32 23.46 -4.40
C ASN A 42 -10.85 23.68 -3.98
N ASP A 43 -10.19 22.68 -3.38
CA ASP A 43 -8.75 22.70 -3.20
C ASP A 43 -8.04 22.48 -4.56
N ALA A 44 -6.76 22.83 -4.64
CA ALA A 44 -5.95 22.76 -5.88
C ALA A 44 -5.92 21.39 -6.58
N ASN A 45 -6.17 20.30 -5.84
CA ASN A 45 -6.21 18.93 -6.36
C ASN A 45 -7.55 18.24 -6.00
N GLY A 46 -8.51 19.01 -5.53
CA GLY A 46 -9.82 18.55 -5.11
C GLY A 46 -10.84 18.57 -6.26
N TRP A 47 -12.02 18.12 -5.95
CA TRP A 47 -13.16 18.17 -6.85
C TRP A 47 -13.75 19.60 -6.88
N GLU A 48 -14.19 20.02 -8.07
CA GLU A 48 -14.93 21.27 -8.30
C GLU A 48 -16.24 20.98 -9.03
N ASP A 49 -17.27 21.78 -8.79
CA ASP A 49 -18.55 21.66 -9.47
C ASP A 49 -18.36 21.78 -11.00
N GLY A 50 -18.89 20.80 -11.74
CA GLY A 50 -18.77 20.75 -13.21
C GLY A 50 -17.46 20.21 -13.75
N GLN A 51 -16.50 19.83 -12.91
CA GLN A 51 -15.26 19.21 -13.32
C GLN A 51 -15.48 17.75 -13.74
N THR A 52 -14.91 17.37 -14.89
CA THR A 52 -15.03 16.00 -15.45
C THR A 52 -13.79 15.14 -15.27
N GLY A 53 -12.73 15.64 -14.63
CA GLY A 53 -11.47 14.91 -14.42
C GLY A 53 -10.50 15.68 -13.53
N ASN A 54 -9.29 15.15 -13.40
CA ASN A 54 -8.19 15.75 -12.63
C ASN A 54 -8.41 15.83 -11.11
N TYR A 55 -9.28 15.00 -10.56
CA TYR A 55 -9.49 14.86 -9.12
C TYR A 55 -9.49 13.38 -8.71
N THR A 56 -9.36 13.12 -7.43
CA THR A 56 -9.46 11.75 -6.89
C THR A 56 -10.89 11.45 -6.45
N GLY A 57 -11.42 10.30 -6.85
CA GLY A 57 -12.74 9.84 -6.39
C GLY A 57 -12.75 9.27 -4.96
N THR A 58 -11.58 9.08 -4.33
CA THR A 58 -11.47 8.46 -3.00
C THR A 58 -10.76 9.31 -1.96
N GLY A 59 -10.27 10.50 -2.32
CA GLY A 59 -9.41 11.32 -1.46
C GLY A 59 -7.96 10.81 -1.34
N TYR A 60 -7.58 9.83 -2.16
CA TYR A 60 -6.22 9.28 -2.23
C TYR A 60 -5.75 9.19 -3.68
N LEU A 61 -4.44 9.35 -3.92
CA LEU A 61 -3.80 9.11 -5.20
C LEU A 61 -2.59 8.19 -5.03
N ASN A 62 -2.23 7.51 -6.12
CA ASN A 62 -1.05 6.68 -6.15
C ASN A 62 0.22 7.51 -6.32
N LYS A 63 1.27 7.13 -5.58
CA LYS A 63 2.66 7.60 -5.76
C LYS A 63 3.60 6.48 -6.23
N LYS A 64 3.24 5.22 -5.97
CA LYS A 64 4.06 4.07 -6.37
C LYS A 64 4.19 4.03 -7.90
N PHE A 65 5.39 3.83 -8.39
CA PHE A 65 5.75 3.85 -9.82
C PHE A 65 5.54 5.21 -10.53
N VAL A 66 5.33 6.28 -9.78
CA VAL A 66 5.35 7.63 -10.35
C VAL A 66 6.74 8.20 -10.18
N HIS A 67 7.47 8.38 -11.28
CA HIS A 67 8.81 8.94 -11.24
C HIS A 67 8.75 10.43 -10.89
N PRO A 68 9.53 10.92 -9.92
CA PRO A 68 9.47 12.34 -9.49
C PRO A 68 9.79 13.35 -10.60
N ALA A 69 10.50 12.95 -11.64
CA ALA A 69 10.79 13.79 -12.82
C ALA A 69 9.66 13.82 -13.85
N PHE A 70 8.60 13.01 -13.67
CA PHE A 70 7.46 13.00 -14.59
C PHE A 70 6.66 14.30 -14.45
N GLN A 71 6.68 15.10 -15.51
CA GLN A 71 5.98 16.40 -15.51
C GLN A 71 5.25 16.74 -16.81
N ASN A 72 5.14 16.06 -17.77
CA ASN A 72 4.50 16.32 -19.08
C ASN A 72 5.16 15.51 -20.20
N GLY A 73 5.62 14.33 -19.91
CA GLY A 73 6.19 13.45 -20.89
C GLY A 73 6.73 12.16 -20.29
N PRO A 74 7.01 11.16 -21.10
CA PRO A 74 7.49 9.89 -20.62
C PRO A 74 8.88 10.04 -19.98
N VAL A 75 9.06 9.41 -18.82
CA VAL A 75 10.36 9.25 -18.17
C VAL A 75 10.74 7.78 -18.26
N HIS A 76 11.87 7.50 -18.87
CA HIS A 76 12.40 6.14 -18.94
C HIS A 76 13.05 5.76 -17.61
N TYR A 77 12.54 4.72 -16.97
CA TYR A 77 13.13 4.11 -15.78
C TYR A 77 12.92 2.59 -15.81
N PRO A 78 13.82 1.80 -15.21
CA PRO A 78 13.66 0.35 -15.14
C PRO A 78 12.38 -0.02 -14.39
N TYR A 79 11.51 -0.80 -15.01
CA TYR A 79 10.34 -1.34 -14.36
C TYR A 79 10.61 -2.79 -13.95
N PRO A 80 10.59 -3.14 -12.66
CA PRO A 80 10.83 -4.50 -12.21
C PRO A 80 9.62 -5.38 -12.54
N VAL A 81 9.83 -6.40 -13.37
CA VAL A 81 8.79 -7.39 -13.69
C VAL A 81 8.63 -8.41 -12.56
N ILE A 82 9.76 -8.84 -11.99
CA ILE A 82 9.81 -9.76 -10.85
C ILE A 82 10.74 -9.17 -9.80
N ARG A 83 10.35 -9.24 -8.54
CA ARG A 83 11.13 -8.72 -7.40
C ARG A 83 11.38 -9.81 -6.37
N MET A 84 12.51 -9.72 -5.65
CA MET A 84 12.82 -10.65 -4.55
C MET A 84 11.71 -10.72 -3.48
N ALA A 85 10.96 -9.64 -3.28
CA ALA A 85 9.79 -9.65 -2.39
C ALA A 85 8.77 -10.72 -2.79
N GLU A 86 8.56 -10.93 -4.09
CA GLU A 86 7.65 -11.96 -4.59
C GLU A 86 8.19 -13.36 -4.26
N MET A 87 9.47 -13.59 -4.46
CA MET A 87 10.09 -14.88 -4.13
C MET A 87 9.99 -15.18 -2.63
N TYR A 88 10.29 -14.21 -1.78
CA TYR A 88 10.18 -14.38 -0.33
C TYR A 88 8.75 -14.68 0.12
N LEU A 89 7.77 -13.93 -0.37
CA LEU A 89 6.38 -14.10 0.06
C LEU A 89 5.74 -15.35 -0.58
N ASN A 90 6.15 -15.76 -1.79
CA ASN A 90 5.73 -17.03 -2.38
C ASN A 90 6.26 -18.20 -1.56
N LEU A 91 7.55 -18.21 -1.21
CA LEU A 91 8.15 -19.28 -0.40
C LEU A 91 7.53 -19.32 1.01
N ALA A 92 7.35 -18.16 1.65
CA ALA A 92 6.70 -18.10 2.95
C ALA A 92 5.29 -18.71 2.92
N GLU A 93 4.49 -18.38 1.92
CA GLU A 93 3.14 -18.94 1.76
C GLU A 93 3.18 -20.46 1.54
N ILE A 94 4.10 -20.95 0.70
CA ILE A 94 4.27 -22.39 0.48
C ILE A 94 4.62 -23.11 1.78
N LEU A 95 5.55 -22.60 2.57
CA LEU A 95 5.97 -23.22 3.83
C LEU A 95 4.81 -23.28 4.85
N ILE A 96 4.01 -22.20 4.92
CA ILE A 96 2.82 -22.15 5.78
C ILE A 96 1.78 -23.19 5.35
N GLU A 97 1.51 -23.29 4.03
CA GLU A 97 0.53 -24.24 3.52
C GLU A 97 0.99 -25.69 3.65
N LEU A 98 2.29 -25.98 3.51
CA LEU A 98 2.83 -27.31 3.77
C LEU A 98 2.66 -27.71 5.24
N ASP A 99 2.98 -26.83 6.18
CA ASP A 99 2.77 -27.11 7.60
C ASP A 99 1.28 -27.31 7.94
N ALA A 100 0.39 -26.55 7.31
CA ALA A 100 -1.05 -26.73 7.46
C ALA A 100 -1.54 -28.08 6.92
N LEU A 101 -1.01 -28.54 5.76
CA LEU A 101 -1.40 -29.81 5.13
C LEU A 101 -0.85 -31.01 5.90
N GLU A 102 0.37 -30.93 6.40
CA GLU A 102 1.06 -31.99 7.13
C GLU A 102 0.72 -31.97 8.63
N ASN A 103 -0.04 -31.00 9.08
CA ASN A 103 -0.37 -30.76 10.47
C ASN A 103 0.87 -30.66 11.38
N THR A 104 1.88 -29.90 10.90
CA THR A 104 3.14 -29.61 11.56
C THR A 104 3.34 -28.12 11.77
N THR A 105 4.43 -27.74 12.43
CA THR A 105 4.82 -26.33 12.66
C THR A 105 6.30 -26.09 12.39
N GLY A 106 6.99 -27.08 11.82
CA GLY A 106 8.46 -27.07 11.69
C GLY A 106 8.99 -25.98 10.74
N ARG A 107 8.14 -25.47 9.81
CA ARG A 107 8.54 -24.48 8.80
C ARG A 107 8.05 -23.07 9.12
N LEU A 108 7.23 -22.89 10.16
CA LEU A 108 6.61 -21.58 10.46
C LEU A 108 7.64 -20.51 10.81
N GLU A 109 8.74 -20.87 11.48
CA GLU A 109 9.79 -19.92 11.81
C GLU A 109 10.54 -19.44 10.55
N GLU A 110 10.82 -20.33 9.61
CA GLU A 110 11.40 -19.93 8.33
C GLU A 110 10.45 -19.03 7.55
N ALA A 111 9.17 -19.36 7.50
CA ALA A 111 8.14 -18.54 6.86
C ALA A 111 8.07 -17.13 7.46
N LYS A 112 8.08 -17.01 8.80
CA LYS A 112 8.15 -15.72 9.49
C LYS A 112 9.39 -14.93 9.08
N GLY A 113 10.56 -15.57 9.10
CA GLY A 113 11.81 -14.93 8.71
C GLY A 113 11.81 -14.37 7.27
N LEU A 114 11.13 -15.05 6.34
CA LEU A 114 10.95 -14.56 4.96
C LEU A 114 10.04 -13.34 4.89
N ILE A 115 8.92 -13.34 5.60
CA ILE A 115 8.02 -12.20 5.70
C ILE A 115 8.72 -11.02 6.39
N ASP A 116 9.49 -11.28 7.42
CA ASP A 116 10.21 -10.25 8.19
C ASP A 116 11.29 -9.53 7.37
N LYS A 117 11.89 -10.18 6.36
CA LYS A 117 12.77 -9.48 5.40
C LYS A 117 12.04 -8.32 4.71
N ILE A 118 10.76 -8.50 4.38
CA ILE A 118 9.93 -7.45 3.77
C ILE A 118 9.57 -6.39 4.80
N ARG A 119 9.17 -6.81 6.00
CA ARG A 119 8.73 -5.93 7.08
C ARG A 119 9.86 -5.03 7.57
N VAL A 120 11.04 -5.56 7.83
CA VAL A 120 12.23 -4.81 8.25
C VAL A 120 12.66 -3.81 7.16
N ARG A 121 12.68 -4.22 5.89
CA ARG A 121 12.94 -3.29 4.79
C ARG A 121 11.91 -2.16 4.73
N ALA A 122 10.64 -2.45 5.03
CA ALA A 122 9.56 -1.47 5.07
C ALA A 122 9.59 -0.58 6.32
N GLY A 123 10.53 -0.80 7.25
CA GLY A 123 10.66 -0.02 8.49
C GLY A 123 9.54 -0.32 9.51
N ILE A 124 8.98 -1.54 9.49
CA ILE A 124 7.97 -1.98 10.45
C ILE A 124 8.51 -3.16 11.28
N PRO A 125 7.99 -3.38 12.50
CA PRO A 125 8.43 -4.45 13.39
C PRO A 125 8.27 -5.83 12.74
N THR A 126 9.09 -6.79 13.18
CA THR A 126 8.93 -8.20 12.85
C THR A 126 7.55 -8.73 13.26
N ILE A 127 7.18 -9.89 12.77
CA ILE A 127 5.89 -10.52 13.13
C ILE A 127 5.82 -10.70 14.64
N ASP A 128 6.83 -11.30 15.24
CA ASP A 128 6.83 -11.58 16.68
C ASP A 128 6.76 -10.31 17.52
N GLU A 129 7.47 -9.24 17.14
CA GLU A 129 7.41 -7.95 17.83
C GLU A 129 6.03 -7.28 17.71
N ALA A 130 5.43 -7.33 16.50
CA ALA A 130 4.14 -6.71 16.26
C ALA A 130 2.99 -7.44 16.95
N TRP A 131 3.02 -8.77 16.93
CA TRP A 131 1.93 -9.59 17.48
C TRP A 131 2.00 -9.77 18.99
N LYS A 132 3.14 -9.56 19.66
CA LYS A 132 3.22 -9.53 21.14
C LYS A 132 2.20 -8.62 21.81
N LYS A 133 1.82 -7.53 21.13
CA LYS A 133 0.88 -6.51 21.65
C LYS A 133 -0.47 -6.54 20.94
N ALA A 134 -0.70 -7.49 20.05
CA ALA A 134 -1.95 -7.62 19.30
C ALA A 134 -3.03 -8.30 20.17
N ASN A 135 -4.29 -8.11 19.80
CA ASN A 135 -5.42 -8.78 20.45
C ASN A 135 -5.40 -10.31 20.28
N HIS A 136 -4.70 -10.81 19.28
CA HIS A 136 -4.57 -12.21 18.90
C HIS A 136 -3.11 -12.58 18.67
N PRO A 137 -2.27 -12.61 19.73
CA PRO A 137 -0.84 -12.90 19.60
C PRO A 137 -0.55 -14.32 19.11
N GLU A 138 -1.45 -15.26 19.33
CA GLU A 138 -1.37 -16.64 18.87
C GLU A 138 -1.28 -16.78 17.34
N LYS A 139 -1.84 -15.83 16.57
CA LYS A 139 -1.79 -15.85 15.10
C LYS A 139 -0.37 -15.89 14.55
N ALA A 140 0.60 -15.35 15.27
CA ALA A 140 2.01 -15.39 14.86
C ALA A 140 2.61 -16.81 14.92
N ASN A 141 1.96 -17.77 15.55
CA ASN A 141 2.51 -19.10 15.85
C ASN A 141 1.66 -20.25 15.28
N THR A 142 0.66 -19.94 14.47
CA THR A 142 -0.19 -20.94 13.82
C THR A 142 -0.16 -20.80 12.31
N ALA A 143 -0.29 -21.90 11.57
CA ALA A 143 -0.34 -21.87 10.11
C ALA A 143 -1.51 -21.01 9.61
N GLU A 144 -2.68 -21.13 10.25
CA GLU A 144 -3.85 -20.32 9.90
C GLU A 144 -3.60 -18.83 10.09
N GLY A 145 -3.07 -18.43 11.23
CA GLY A 145 -2.77 -17.03 11.52
C GLY A 145 -1.68 -16.46 10.61
N LEU A 146 -0.61 -17.23 10.35
CA LEU A 146 0.43 -16.81 9.43
C LEU A 146 -0.06 -16.74 7.97
N ARG A 147 -1.03 -17.58 7.58
CA ARG A 147 -1.72 -17.46 6.27
C ARG A 147 -2.41 -16.10 6.13
N GLU A 148 -3.14 -15.65 7.14
CA GLU A 148 -3.76 -14.32 7.13
C GLU A 148 -2.68 -13.22 7.04
N ILE A 149 -1.60 -13.35 7.81
CA ILE A 149 -0.50 -12.39 7.85
C ILE A 149 0.20 -12.28 6.49
N VAL A 150 0.58 -13.40 5.88
CA VAL A 150 1.28 -13.39 4.59
C VAL A 150 0.39 -12.85 3.48
N ARG A 151 -0.90 -13.20 3.45
CA ARG A 151 -1.87 -12.65 2.50
C ARG A 151 -2.02 -11.15 2.64
N ARG A 152 -2.07 -10.64 3.87
CA ARG A 152 -2.11 -9.20 4.15
C ARG A 152 -0.83 -8.51 3.73
N GLU A 153 0.33 -9.11 4.03
CA GLU A 153 1.63 -8.56 3.62
C GLU A 153 1.76 -8.49 2.10
N ARG A 154 1.32 -9.53 1.37
CA ARG A 154 1.26 -9.54 -0.09
C ARG A 154 0.38 -8.42 -0.64
N GLN A 155 -0.82 -8.23 -0.08
CA GLN A 155 -1.74 -7.17 -0.51
C GLN A 155 -1.11 -5.79 -0.40
N ILE A 156 -0.38 -5.52 0.68
CA ILE A 156 0.26 -4.22 0.90
C ILE A 156 1.50 -4.09 0.02
N GLU A 157 2.39 -5.08 0.03
CA GLU A 157 3.66 -5.03 -0.68
C GLU A 157 3.49 -4.93 -2.20
N PHE A 158 2.52 -5.66 -2.75
CA PHE A 158 2.25 -5.68 -4.20
C PHE A 158 1.16 -4.71 -4.64
N TYR A 159 0.89 -3.69 -3.84
CA TYR A 159 -0.01 -2.60 -4.24
C TYR A 159 0.38 -2.08 -5.63
N LEU A 160 -0.57 -2.07 -6.59
CA LEU A 160 -0.41 -1.70 -8.00
C LEU A 160 0.60 -2.54 -8.82
N GLU A 161 0.93 -3.75 -8.38
CA GLU A 161 1.78 -4.69 -9.14
C GLU A 161 0.97 -5.81 -9.81
N ASN A 162 -0.33 -5.67 -9.93
CA ASN A 162 -1.27 -6.65 -10.51
C ASN A 162 -1.33 -8.03 -9.81
N GLN A 163 -0.61 -8.24 -8.71
CA GLN A 163 -0.60 -9.51 -8.00
C GLN A 163 -1.94 -9.82 -7.31
N ARG A 164 -2.64 -8.78 -6.80
CA ARG A 164 -3.86 -8.94 -6.01
C ARG A 164 -4.96 -9.70 -6.74
N PHE A 165 -5.16 -9.43 -8.03
CA PHE A 165 -6.17 -10.11 -8.84
C PHE A 165 -5.92 -11.62 -8.93
N TRP A 166 -4.66 -12.02 -9.16
CA TRP A 166 -4.27 -13.42 -9.25
C TRP A 166 -4.30 -14.11 -7.89
N ASP A 167 -3.86 -13.44 -6.84
CA ASP A 167 -3.92 -13.93 -5.47
C ASP A 167 -5.36 -14.24 -5.06
N LEU A 168 -6.31 -13.34 -5.27
CA LEU A 168 -7.72 -13.57 -4.95
C LEU A 168 -8.31 -14.76 -5.71
N ARG A 169 -7.94 -14.95 -6.97
CA ARG A 169 -8.39 -16.09 -7.76
C ARG A 169 -7.84 -17.41 -7.25
N ARG A 170 -6.55 -17.50 -6.99
CA ARG A 170 -5.92 -18.74 -6.50
C ARG A 170 -6.33 -19.08 -5.07
N TRP A 171 -6.64 -18.08 -4.25
CA TRP A 171 -7.19 -18.29 -2.91
C TRP A 171 -8.71 -18.57 -2.90
N LYS A 172 -9.37 -18.47 -4.05
CA LYS A 172 -10.83 -18.57 -4.19
C LYS A 172 -11.59 -17.53 -3.36
N ASP A 173 -11.02 -16.36 -3.20
CA ASP A 173 -11.52 -15.24 -2.38
C ASP A 173 -11.97 -14.05 -3.26
N ALA A 174 -12.44 -14.34 -4.47
CA ALA A 174 -12.84 -13.31 -5.42
C ALA A 174 -14.12 -12.55 -4.99
N GLY A 175 -14.87 -13.05 -4.02
CA GLY A 175 -16.05 -12.38 -3.46
C GLY A 175 -15.77 -10.97 -2.93
N ILE A 176 -14.57 -10.75 -2.42
CA ILE A 176 -14.13 -9.43 -1.93
C ILE A 176 -14.13 -8.33 -3.02
N LEU A 177 -14.08 -8.71 -4.31
CA LEU A 177 -14.16 -7.75 -5.41
C LEU A 177 -15.56 -7.13 -5.57
N GLY A 178 -16.57 -7.73 -4.97
CA GLY A 178 -17.94 -7.21 -4.94
C GLY A 178 -18.22 -6.32 -3.72
N GLU A 179 -17.26 -6.16 -2.82
CA GLU A 179 -17.42 -5.28 -1.66
C GLU A 179 -17.35 -3.81 -2.07
N LYS A 180 -18.05 -2.97 -1.32
CA LYS A 180 -18.06 -1.52 -1.54
C LYS A 180 -16.68 -0.92 -1.29
N VAL A 181 -16.31 0.05 -2.11
CA VAL A 181 -15.07 0.81 -1.96
C VAL A 181 -15.36 2.09 -1.18
N TRP A 182 -14.68 2.26 -0.08
CA TRP A 182 -14.80 3.42 0.78
C TRP A 182 -13.67 4.43 0.53
N GLY A 183 -14.02 5.71 0.46
CA GLY A 183 -13.10 6.82 0.34
C GLY A 183 -13.42 7.94 1.30
N MET A 184 -12.74 9.06 1.16
CA MET A 184 -13.09 10.31 1.82
C MET A 184 -14.22 11.00 1.06
N ASN A 185 -15.01 11.82 1.73
CA ASN A 185 -16.04 12.63 1.09
C ASN A 185 -15.38 13.75 0.26
N ILE A 186 -15.25 13.53 -1.04
CA ILE A 186 -14.62 14.49 -1.97
C ILE A 186 -15.41 15.79 -2.14
N GLU A 187 -16.69 15.78 -1.77
CA GLU A 187 -17.55 16.99 -1.78
C GLU A 187 -17.42 17.83 -0.49
N GLY A 188 -16.66 17.32 0.50
CA GLY A 188 -16.38 18.06 1.72
C GLY A 188 -15.38 19.19 1.49
N ASP A 189 -15.72 20.40 1.92
CA ASP A 189 -14.95 21.63 1.78
C ASP A 189 -14.13 21.99 3.04
N THR A 190 -14.41 21.33 4.17
CA THR A 190 -13.64 21.43 5.41
C THR A 190 -13.02 20.09 5.80
N ASP A 191 -12.07 20.08 6.74
CA ASP A 191 -11.49 18.83 7.22
C ASP A 191 -12.56 17.94 7.89
N GLU A 192 -13.49 18.52 8.62
CA GLU A 192 -14.59 17.81 9.30
C GLU A 192 -15.53 17.11 8.32
N THR A 193 -15.80 17.73 7.19
CA THR A 193 -16.69 17.18 6.15
C THR A 193 -15.94 16.26 5.19
N PHE A 194 -14.67 16.53 4.89
CA PHE A 194 -13.84 15.72 3.99
C PHE A 194 -13.47 14.36 4.60
N PHE A 195 -13.06 14.30 5.88
CA PHE A 195 -12.65 13.06 6.52
C PHE A 195 -13.80 12.13 6.94
N VAL A 196 -14.98 12.32 6.39
CA VAL A 196 -16.11 11.40 6.55
C VAL A 196 -16.01 10.30 5.49
N PRO A 197 -15.95 9.01 5.88
CA PRO A 197 -15.95 7.91 4.92
C PRO A 197 -17.25 7.89 4.11
N THR A 198 -17.14 7.79 2.78
CA THR A 198 -18.26 7.68 1.83
C THR A 198 -18.03 6.54 0.85
N GLU A 199 -19.12 6.02 0.24
CA GLU A 199 -19.09 5.00 -0.83
C GLU A 199 -18.83 5.63 -2.19
#